data_7e2a74056c9386b8a9b9d87546cb0c97
#
_entry.id   7e2a74056c9386b8a9b9d87546cb0c97
#
_cell.length_a   1.000
_cell.length_b   1.000
_cell.length_c   1.000
_cell.angle_alpha   90.00
_cell.angle_beta   90.00
_cell.angle_gamma   90.00
#
_symmetry.space_group_name_H-M   'P 1'
#
loop_
_entity.id
_entity.type
_entity.pdbx_description
1 polymer ?
#
loop_
_entity_poly.entity_id
_entity_poly.type
_entity_poly.pdbx_seq_one_letter_code
_entity_poly.pdbx_strand_id
1 'polypeptide(L)'
;MSSLTHDYFVKDINLADFGRKEIAIAEKEMPGLMATREKYGPQKPLAGARVMGSLHMTIQTAVLIETLVALGADVRWATCNIFSTQDHAAAAIAQAGVSVFAFKGETLEEYWEFTKKAMTWPDGNGPTLIVDDGGDATLLIHRGYAAENDASILD
;
A
#
# COMPACT_ATOMS: atom_id res chain seq x y z
N MET A 1 23.55 2.14 -9.48
CA MET A 1 22.16 1.75 -9.17
C MET A 1 21.97 2.00 -7.69
N SER A 2 21.14 2.97 -7.32
CA SER A 2 20.81 3.21 -5.92
C SER A 2 20.01 2.02 -5.43
N SER A 3 20.49 1.29 -4.43
CA SER A 3 19.69 0.27 -3.77
C SER A 3 18.50 0.97 -3.12
N LEU A 4 17.28 0.58 -3.52
CA LEU A 4 16.07 1.03 -2.84
C LEU A 4 16.19 0.63 -1.36
N THR A 5 16.01 1.58 -0.48
CA THR A 5 16.24 1.41 0.98
C THR A 5 14.99 0.90 1.71
N HIS A 6 13.92 0.61 0.99
CA HIS A 6 12.64 0.10 1.51
C HIS A 6 12.37 -1.32 0.99
N ASP A 7 11.58 -2.06 1.72
CA ASP A 7 11.14 -3.39 1.34
C ASP A 7 9.91 -3.34 0.43
N TYR A 8 9.88 -4.16 -0.59
CA TYR A 8 8.72 -4.31 -1.48
C TYR A 8 8.72 -5.69 -2.13
N PHE A 9 7.59 -6.10 -2.67
CA PHE A 9 7.46 -7.25 -3.53
C PHE A 9 6.49 -6.93 -4.67
N VAL A 10 6.99 -6.90 -5.90
CA VAL A 10 6.21 -6.68 -7.12
C VAL A 10 6.65 -7.68 -8.18
N LYS A 11 5.81 -7.95 -9.17
CA LYS A 11 6.07 -8.96 -10.18
C LYS A 11 7.29 -8.65 -11.05
N ASP A 12 7.39 -7.43 -11.52
CA ASP A 12 8.49 -6.95 -12.36
C ASP A 12 8.67 -5.44 -12.19
N ILE A 13 9.74 -5.03 -11.57
CA ILE A 13 10.06 -3.61 -11.33
C ILE A 13 10.33 -2.84 -12.64
N ASN A 14 10.69 -3.52 -13.72
CA ASN A 14 10.93 -2.87 -15.02
C ASN A 14 9.66 -2.32 -15.67
N LEU A 15 8.48 -2.68 -15.16
CA LEU A 15 7.20 -2.11 -15.59
C LEU A 15 6.95 -0.69 -15.05
N ALA A 16 7.81 -0.18 -14.19
CA ALA A 16 7.61 1.09 -13.49
C ALA A 16 7.47 2.29 -14.44
N ASP A 17 8.25 2.37 -15.51
CA ASP A 17 8.17 3.46 -16.48
C ASP A 17 6.83 3.49 -17.21
N PHE A 18 6.27 2.32 -17.52
CA PHE A 18 4.92 2.22 -18.07
C PHE A 18 3.87 2.65 -17.05
N GLY A 19 3.97 2.14 -15.82
CA GLY A 19 3.09 2.52 -14.71
C GLY A 19 3.09 4.03 -14.45
N ARG A 20 4.25 4.68 -14.51
CA ARG A 20 4.36 6.14 -14.33
C ARG A 20 3.58 6.91 -15.39
N LYS A 21 3.59 6.48 -16.64
CA LYS A 21 2.81 7.11 -17.71
C LYS A 21 1.31 6.99 -17.47
N GLU A 22 0.85 5.81 -17.07
CA GLU A 22 -0.55 5.55 -16.76
C GLU A 22 -1.02 6.35 -15.53
N ILE A 23 -0.20 6.45 -14.48
CA ILE A 23 -0.49 7.28 -13.29
C ILE A 23 -0.64 8.75 -13.70
N ALA A 24 0.23 9.27 -14.57
CA ALA A 24 0.15 10.65 -15.03
C ALA A 24 -1.14 10.95 -15.83
N ILE A 25 -1.73 9.95 -16.47
CA ILE A 25 -3.05 10.07 -17.11
C ILE A 25 -4.14 10.07 -16.03
N ALA A 26 -4.10 9.12 -15.09
CA ALA A 26 -5.09 8.99 -14.03
C ALA A 26 -5.16 10.25 -13.14
N GLU A 27 -4.03 10.92 -12.88
CA GLU A 27 -4.00 12.19 -12.15
C GLU A 27 -4.92 13.25 -12.77
N LYS A 28 -5.00 13.30 -14.10
CA LYS A 28 -5.88 14.25 -14.82
C LYS A 28 -7.36 13.90 -14.69
N GLU A 29 -7.65 12.63 -14.43
CA GLU A 29 -9.02 12.12 -14.26
C GLU A 29 -9.47 12.15 -12.79
N MET A 30 -8.58 12.51 -11.86
CA MET A 30 -8.82 12.54 -10.42
C MET A 30 -8.62 13.94 -9.83
N PRO A 31 -9.33 14.97 -10.33
CA PRO A 31 -9.08 16.37 -9.97
C PRO A 31 -9.31 16.66 -8.49
N GLY A 32 -10.25 15.97 -7.83
CA GLY A 32 -10.50 16.16 -6.41
C GLY A 32 -9.32 15.72 -5.54
N LEU A 33 -8.70 14.58 -5.87
CA LEU A 33 -7.54 14.08 -5.15
C LEU A 33 -6.30 14.94 -5.42
N MET A 34 -6.11 15.39 -6.66
CA MET A 34 -5.01 16.29 -7.02
C MET A 34 -5.15 17.66 -6.36
N ALA A 35 -6.35 18.23 -6.27
CA ALA A 35 -6.61 19.47 -5.52
C ALA A 35 -6.34 19.30 -4.02
N THR A 36 -6.64 18.14 -3.45
CA THR A 36 -6.29 17.81 -2.06
C THR A 36 -4.77 17.77 -1.85
N ARG A 37 -4.05 17.13 -2.77
CA ARG A 37 -2.58 17.05 -2.75
C ARG A 37 -1.95 18.45 -2.84
N GLU A 38 -2.46 19.29 -3.75
CA GLU A 38 -1.97 20.67 -3.92
C GLU A 38 -2.24 21.52 -2.67
N LYS A 39 -3.46 21.49 -2.16
CA LYS A 39 -3.88 22.34 -1.04
C LYS A 39 -3.22 21.97 0.28
N TYR A 40 -3.13 20.69 0.58
CA TYR A 40 -2.70 20.21 1.90
C TYR A 40 -1.28 19.63 1.92
N GLY A 41 -0.70 19.29 0.77
CA GLY A 41 0.65 18.76 0.69
C GLY A 41 1.71 19.61 1.39
N PRO A 42 1.72 20.95 1.22
CA PRO A 42 2.68 21.83 1.92
C PRO A 42 2.55 21.79 3.45
N GLN A 43 1.36 21.50 3.97
CA GLN A 43 1.08 21.46 5.40
C GLN A 43 1.42 20.12 6.05
N LYS A 44 1.56 19.07 5.24
CA LYS A 44 1.83 17.68 5.68
C LYS A 44 0.94 17.21 6.84
N PRO A 45 -0.38 17.26 6.70
CA PRO A 45 -1.30 16.96 7.81
C PRO A 45 -1.23 15.51 8.28
N LEU A 46 -0.62 14.60 7.50
CA LEU A 46 -0.39 13.21 7.86
C LEU A 46 1.05 12.94 8.33
N ALA A 47 1.82 13.97 8.67
CA ALA A 47 3.16 13.79 9.20
C ALA A 47 3.13 12.92 10.47
N GLY A 48 3.92 11.84 10.48
CA GLY A 48 3.96 10.87 11.58
C GLY A 48 2.87 9.78 11.52
N ALA A 49 1.93 9.87 10.59
CA ALA A 49 0.96 8.79 10.37
C ALA A 49 1.62 7.64 9.60
N ARG A 50 1.44 6.41 10.08
CA ARG A 50 1.75 5.16 9.38
C ARG A 50 0.46 4.60 8.80
N VAL A 51 0.35 4.63 7.49
CA VAL A 51 -0.87 4.19 6.78
C VAL A 51 -0.62 2.84 6.12
N MET A 52 -1.32 1.83 6.58
CA MET A 52 -1.40 0.55 5.88
C MET A 52 -2.62 0.55 4.95
N GLY A 53 -2.42 0.21 3.68
CA GLY A 53 -3.51 0.00 2.73
C GLY A 53 -3.70 -1.46 2.37
N SER A 54 -4.94 -1.92 2.42
CA SER A 54 -5.44 -3.18 1.88
C SER A 54 -6.54 -2.85 0.88
N LEU A 55 -6.13 -2.44 -0.30
CA LEU A 55 -7.03 -1.97 -1.37
C LEU A 55 -6.42 -2.33 -2.72
N HIS A 56 -7.25 -2.57 -3.73
CA HIS A 56 -6.84 -2.92 -5.09
C HIS A 56 -5.67 -2.09 -5.57
N MET A 57 -4.51 -2.71 -5.88
CA MET A 57 -3.31 -2.00 -6.34
C MET A 57 -3.43 -1.65 -7.82
N THR A 58 -4.25 -0.66 -8.11
CA THR A 58 -4.52 -0.12 -9.45
C THR A 58 -3.81 1.21 -9.68
N ILE A 59 -3.87 1.70 -10.92
CA ILE A 59 -3.35 3.02 -11.28
C ILE A 59 -4.02 4.15 -10.47
N GLN A 60 -5.32 4.06 -10.22
CA GLN A 60 -6.05 5.05 -9.41
C GLN A 60 -5.62 5.00 -7.94
N THR A 61 -5.40 3.81 -7.43
CA THR A 61 -4.85 3.61 -6.08
C THR A 61 -3.43 4.14 -5.97
N ALA A 62 -2.63 4.04 -7.03
CA ALA A 62 -1.30 4.66 -7.07
C ALA A 62 -1.36 6.19 -6.88
N VAL A 63 -2.33 6.87 -7.51
CA VAL A 63 -2.57 8.31 -7.28
C VAL A 63 -2.95 8.60 -5.83
N LEU A 64 -3.77 7.74 -5.21
CA LEU A 64 -4.10 7.84 -3.78
C LEU A 64 -2.86 7.69 -2.90
N ILE A 65 -2.05 6.66 -3.12
CA ILE A 65 -0.82 6.39 -2.35
C ILE A 65 0.12 7.58 -2.42
N GLU A 66 0.39 8.10 -3.61
CA GLU A 66 1.26 9.27 -3.79
C GLU A 66 0.68 10.53 -3.13
N THR A 67 -0.65 10.64 -3.07
CA THR A 67 -1.30 11.72 -2.34
C THR A 67 -1.08 11.58 -0.84
N LEU A 68 -1.25 10.40 -0.27
CA LEU A 68 -0.97 10.14 1.15
C LEU A 68 0.49 10.46 1.52
N VAL A 69 1.43 10.06 0.67
CA VAL A 69 2.86 10.38 0.84
C VAL A 69 3.11 11.88 0.74
N ALA A 70 2.51 12.57 -0.24
CA ALA A 70 2.62 14.02 -0.37
C ALA A 70 2.05 14.76 0.85
N LEU A 71 1.01 14.20 1.49
CA LEU A 71 0.45 14.71 2.74
C LEU A 71 1.30 14.37 3.98
N GLY A 72 2.39 13.63 3.83
CA GLY A 72 3.37 13.35 4.89
C GLY A 72 3.27 11.98 5.54
N ALA A 73 2.39 11.09 5.07
CA ALA A 73 2.27 9.74 5.60
C ALA A 73 3.45 8.84 5.22
N ASP A 74 3.81 7.92 6.10
CA ASP A 74 4.60 6.73 5.82
C ASP A 74 3.63 5.60 5.42
N VAL A 75 3.76 5.08 4.18
CA VAL A 75 2.75 4.23 3.58
C VAL A 75 3.33 2.84 3.26
N ARG A 76 2.57 1.80 3.61
CA ARG A 76 2.79 0.42 3.19
C ARG A 76 1.50 -0.13 2.59
N TRP A 77 1.59 -0.89 1.50
CA TRP A 77 0.42 -1.27 0.74
C TRP A 77 0.43 -2.75 0.32
N ALA A 78 -0.72 -3.41 0.47
CA ALA A 78 -1.03 -4.71 -0.12
C ALA A 78 -2.33 -4.62 -0.92
N THR A 79 -2.59 -5.59 -1.80
CA THR A 79 -3.88 -5.66 -2.48
C THR A 79 -4.94 -6.33 -1.60
N CYS A 80 -6.20 -6.02 -1.82
CA CYS A 80 -7.34 -6.71 -1.19
C CYS A 80 -7.94 -7.82 -2.08
N ASN A 81 -7.30 -8.15 -3.20
CA ASN A 81 -7.76 -9.18 -4.12
C ASN A 81 -6.61 -9.71 -4.97
N ILE A 82 -6.46 -11.03 -5.05
CA ILE A 82 -5.35 -11.73 -5.72
C ILE A 82 -5.28 -11.52 -7.24
N PHE A 83 -6.32 -11.01 -7.90
CA PHE A 83 -6.37 -10.82 -9.35
C PHE A 83 -6.47 -9.36 -9.80
N SER A 84 -6.67 -8.42 -8.88
CA SER A 84 -6.99 -7.04 -9.24
C SER A 84 -5.77 -6.14 -9.43
N THR A 85 -4.59 -6.55 -8.98
CA THR A 85 -3.36 -5.75 -9.11
C THR A 85 -3.03 -5.47 -10.58
N GLN A 86 -2.70 -4.21 -10.87
CA GLN A 86 -2.04 -3.80 -12.09
C GLN A 86 -0.52 -3.75 -11.83
N ASP A 87 0.22 -4.74 -12.32
CA ASP A 87 1.63 -4.94 -11.99
C ASP A 87 2.51 -3.72 -12.28
N HIS A 88 2.20 -2.98 -13.33
CA HIS A 88 2.90 -1.73 -13.66
C HIS A 88 2.61 -0.59 -12.67
N ALA A 89 1.41 -0.55 -12.07
CA ALA A 89 1.09 0.40 -11.00
C ALA A 89 1.91 0.07 -9.73
N ALA A 90 1.92 -1.19 -9.32
CA ALA A 90 2.72 -1.65 -8.17
C ALA A 90 4.20 -1.35 -8.38
N ALA A 91 4.75 -1.63 -9.57
CA ALA A 91 6.14 -1.35 -9.91
C ALA A 91 6.47 0.16 -9.84
N ALA A 92 5.60 1.03 -10.35
CA ALA A 92 5.82 2.48 -10.32
C ALA A 92 5.86 3.03 -8.88
N ILE A 93 4.98 2.55 -8.02
CA ILE A 93 4.91 2.97 -6.62
C ILE A 93 6.11 2.42 -5.82
N ALA A 94 6.52 1.18 -6.06
CA ALA A 94 7.73 0.62 -5.47
C ALA A 94 8.98 1.40 -5.90
N GLN A 95 9.11 1.74 -7.19
CA GLN A 95 10.23 2.55 -7.70
C GLN A 95 10.23 3.96 -7.09
N ALA A 96 9.08 4.52 -6.77
CA ALA A 96 8.94 5.82 -6.10
C ALA A 96 9.32 5.79 -4.61
N GLY A 97 9.64 4.63 -4.04
CA GLY A 97 10.12 4.50 -2.67
C GLY A 97 9.05 4.11 -1.65
N VAL A 98 7.89 3.65 -2.09
CA VAL A 98 6.82 3.17 -1.20
C VAL A 98 6.86 1.64 -1.10
N SER A 99 6.70 1.12 0.11
CA SER A 99 6.64 -0.32 0.36
C SER A 99 5.31 -0.91 -0.15
N VAL A 100 5.38 -1.62 -1.27
CA VAL A 100 4.23 -2.28 -1.92
C VAL A 100 4.48 -3.78 -2.00
N PHE A 101 3.49 -4.56 -1.59
CA PHE A 101 3.50 -6.01 -1.64
C PHE A 101 2.26 -6.47 -2.41
N ALA A 102 2.36 -6.51 -3.74
CA ALA A 102 1.24 -6.86 -4.59
C ALA A 102 1.69 -7.28 -6.00
N PHE A 103 1.10 -8.34 -6.52
CA PHE A 103 1.14 -8.67 -7.94
C PHE A 103 -0.12 -9.40 -8.39
N LYS A 104 -0.40 -9.38 -9.67
CA LYS A 104 -1.57 -10.09 -10.21
C LYS A 104 -1.34 -11.59 -10.25
N GLY A 105 -2.22 -12.33 -9.59
CA GLY A 105 -2.17 -13.80 -9.56
C GLY A 105 -1.43 -14.33 -8.33
N GLU A 106 -1.47 -13.60 -7.22
CA GLU A 106 -1.03 -14.09 -5.91
C GLU A 106 -1.77 -15.38 -5.53
N THR A 107 -1.10 -16.29 -4.87
CA THR A 107 -1.74 -17.37 -4.12
C THR A 107 -2.38 -16.81 -2.84
N LEU A 108 -3.30 -17.55 -2.23
CA LEU A 108 -3.87 -17.12 -0.94
C LEU A 108 -2.82 -17.04 0.17
N GLU A 109 -1.79 -17.88 0.13
CA GLU A 109 -0.67 -17.83 1.08
C GLU A 109 0.14 -16.53 0.92
N GLU A 110 0.50 -16.17 -0.32
CA GLU A 110 1.19 -14.91 -0.62
C GLU A 110 0.35 -13.69 -0.24
N TYR A 111 -0.95 -13.71 -0.52
CA TYR A 111 -1.90 -12.66 -0.12
C TYR A 111 -1.85 -12.37 1.38
N TRP A 112 -1.92 -13.40 2.22
CA TRP A 112 -1.87 -13.23 3.68
C TRP A 112 -0.47 -12.85 4.17
N GLU A 113 0.58 -13.36 3.54
CA GLU A 113 1.96 -12.95 3.85
C GLU A 113 2.17 -11.47 3.52
N PHE A 114 1.69 -11.00 2.36
CA PHE A 114 1.82 -9.61 1.95
C PHE A 114 0.98 -8.67 2.82
N THR A 115 -0.20 -9.09 3.22
CA THR A 115 -1.01 -8.35 4.19
C THR A 115 -0.26 -8.16 5.50
N LYS A 116 0.37 -9.22 6.05
CA LYS A 116 1.21 -9.14 7.26
C LYS A 116 2.42 -8.22 7.05
N LYS A 117 3.10 -8.32 5.92
CA LYS A 117 4.25 -7.45 5.59
C LYS A 117 3.85 -5.98 5.52
N ALA A 118 2.71 -5.68 4.90
CA ALA A 118 2.20 -4.32 4.84
C ALA A 118 1.78 -3.78 6.22
N MET A 119 1.38 -4.65 7.14
CA MET A 119 1.04 -4.28 8.52
C MET A 119 2.25 -4.09 9.43
N THR A 120 3.46 -4.49 9.02
CA THR A 120 4.64 -4.51 9.91
C THR A 120 5.72 -3.58 9.36
N TRP A 121 6.05 -2.53 10.10
CA TRP A 121 7.17 -1.64 9.80
C TRP A 121 8.51 -2.27 10.20
N PRO A 122 9.65 -1.80 9.64
CA PRO A 122 10.97 -2.36 9.95
C PRO A 122 11.37 -2.30 11.42
N ASP A 123 10.77 -1.40 12.19
CA ASP A 123 10.97 -1.29 13.63
C ASP A 123 10.09 -2.25 14.46
N GLY A 124 9.32 -3.11 13.80
CA GLY A 124 8.43 -4.08 14.43
C GLY A 124 7.08 -3.50 14.88
N ASN A 125 6.84 -2.21 14.68
CA ASN A 125 5.57 -1.58 15.01
C ASN A 125 4.56 -1.69 13.86
N GLY A 126 3.27 -1.51 14.18
CA GLY A 126 2.17 -1.54 13.23
C GLY A 126 1.78 -0.15 12.69
N PRO A 127 0.70 -0.11 11.88
CA PRO A 127 0.11 1.11 11.37
C PRO A 127 -0.61 1.91 12.47
N THR A 128 -0.76 3.22 12.25
CA THR A 128 -1.65 4.09 13.04
C THR A 128 -2.99 4.30 12.36
N LEU A 129 -3.06 4.07 11.06
CA LEU A 129 -4.27 4.16 10.23
C LEU A 129 -4.30 3.00 9.23
N ILE A 130 -5.50 2.50 8.94
CA ILE A 130 -5.72 1.46 7.95
C ILE A 130 -6.77 1.95 6.95
N VAL A 131 -6.47 1.73 5.66
CA VAL A 131 -7.42 1.85 4.55
C VAL A 131 -7.69 0.42 4.07
N ASP A 132 -8.85 -0.10 4.39
CA ASP A 132 -9.18 -1.51 4.17
C ASP A 132 -10.47 -1.64 3.35
N ASP A 133 -10.38 -2.32 2.21
CA ASP A 133 -11.52 -2.68 1.36
C ASP A 133 -11.70 -4.20 1.42
N GLY A 134 -12.84 -4.64 1.89
CA GLY A 134 -13.16 -6.05 2.13
C GLY A 134 -13.01 -6.49 3.59
N GLY A 135 -12.20 -5.84 4.40
CA GLY A 135 -12.12 -6.05 5.84
C GLY A 135 -11.11 -7.12 6.29
N ASP A 136 -10.30 -7.68 5.39
CA ASP A 136 -9.35 -8.75 5.72
C ASP A 136 -8.20 -8.27 6.61
N ALA A 137 -7.68 -7.09 6.38
CA ALA A 137 -6.66 -6.48 7.23
C ALA A 137 -7.23 -6.20 8.64
N THR A 138 -8.44 -5.68 8.72
CA THR A 138 -9.17 -5.44 9.96
C THR A 138 -9.44 -6.75 10.71
N LEU A 139 -9.87 -7.80 9.99
CA LEU A 139 -10.08 -9.14 10.56
C LEU A 139 -8.79 -9.68 11.18
N LEU A 140 -7.65 -9.52 10.49
CA LEU A 140 -6.36 -9.99 10.98
C LEU A 140 -5.97 -9.33 12.30
N ILE A 141 -6.24 -8.01 12.46
CA ILE A 141 -6.01 -7.29 13.72
C ILE A 141 -6.91 -7.84 14.84
N HIS A 142 -8.20 -8.04 14.57
CA HIS A 142 -9.11 -8.59 15.58
C HIS A 142 -8.71 -10.00 16.01
N ARG A 143 -8.30 -10.85 15.08
CA ARG A 143 -7.78 -12.18 15.40
C ARG A 143 -6.48 -12.11 16.21
N GLY A 144 -5.56 -11.23 15.83
CA GLY A 144 -4.32 -11.01 16.56
C GLY A 144 -4.57 -10.57 18.00
N TYR A 145 -5.46 -9.59 18.20
CA TYR A 145 -5.85 -9.14 19.53
C TYR A 145 -6.48 -10.28 20.38
N ALA A 146 -7.35 -11.08 19.78
CA ALA A 146 -7.93 -12.21 20.48
C ALA A 146 -6.86 -13.26 20.85
N ALA A 147 -5.88 -13.50 19.98
CA ALA A 147 -4.79 -14.44 20.19
C ALA A 147 -3.81 -14.01 21.29
N GLU A 148 -3.73 -12.74 21.65
CA GLU A 148 -2.97 -12.26 22.82
C GLU A 148 -3.49 -12.89 24.12
N ASN A 149 -4.77 -13.25 24.18
CA ASN A 149 -5.40 -13.88 25.34
C ASN A 149 -5.59 -15.39 25.18
N ASP A 150 -5.67 -15.89 23.96
CA ASP A 150 -5.87 -17.29 23.62
C ASP A 150 -5.15 -17.65 22.31
N ALA A 151 -3.95 -18.17 22.43
CA ALA A 151 -3.11 -18.53 21.27
C ALA A 151 -3.71 -19.64 20.39
N SER A 152 -4.68 -20.43 20.89
CA SER A 152 -5.35 -21.49 20.12
C SER A 152 -6.21 -20.94 18.96
N ILE A 153 -6.48 -19.65 18.95
CA ILE A 153 -7.21 -18.95 17.86
C ILE A 153 -6.40 -18.89 16.56
N LEU A 154 -5.09 -19.10 16.63
CA LEU A 154 -4.17 -19.07 15.48
C LEU A 154 -4.03 -20.45 14.79
N ASP A 155 -4.50 -21.52 15.40
CA ASP A 155 -4.54 -22.87 14.85
C ASP A 155 -5.79 -23.03 13.97
#